data_07ebdc19b3cc045f5986e1e53490c85d
#
_entry.id   07ebdc19b3cc045f5986e1e53490c85d
#
_cell.length_a   1.000
_cell.length_b   1.000
_cell.length_c   1.000
_cell.angle_alpha   90.00
_cell.angle_beta   90.00
_cell.angle_gamma   90.00
#
_symmetry.space_group_name_H-M   'P 1'
#
loop_
_entity.id
_entity.type
_entity.pdbx_description
1 polymer ?
#
loop_
_entity_poly.entity_id
_entity_poly.type
_entity_poly.pdbx_seq_one_letter_code
_entity_poly.pdbx_strand_id
1 'polypeptide(L)'
;MCKNNKNNSTEQANSLFSDVFNTEKPVKIGFTAPELSNLGGLALVSKAAKDSALIDKFASLIPEWRSKLMLVHSIPQLVCQRVMQIAAGFEDADDCDALRHDSILKMCVGRNPNDIPLASQPTMTRLENRVTHRELYNMGQMFVEHFVSSYKKEPERIILDFDDSNSNTFGGQQLTLFNDYYHEYCYMPLFIFEGYSGKLILPILRPGRPNKRANVAGLIKRLIEKLREKWKNTFIVVRGDCMFCSPEFMEWAAEQDKVRFITGLSGNSVLNKLTANWVEEVRKEYLETGKDVKHYHEFKYKAGTWKQEERVIVKIEHNERGLNVRYIVTSLKDKNPRKLYEKKYCKRGDCELYIKEMKNGVFADRMSCNKFTANQFRLYLSGLAYILLEDVRHKMFRKSSLKSATLITLRNKILLSPVKVTEQKTQIKVEFQPNHPRRGWLCWNLMTA
;
A
#
# COMPACT_ATOMS: atom_id res chain seq x y z
N MET A 1 -35.59 34.97 15.58
CA MET A 1 -36.45 35.08 14.39
C MET A 1 -35.64 35.76 13.28
N CYS A 2 -34.92 34.98 12.46
CA CYS A 2 -34.28 35.53 11.25
C CYS A 2 -35.15 35.18 10.06
N LYS A 3 -35.75 36.19 9.46
CA LYS A 3 -36.53 36.08 8.25
C LYS A 3 -35.61 35.76 7.05
N ASN A 4 -35.92 34.70 6.35
CA ASN A 4 -35.31 34.32 5.07
C ASN A 4 -35.55 35.43 4.02
N ASN A 5 -34.53 36.15 3.64
CA ASN A 5 -34.49 36.94 2.41
C ASN A 5 -33.88 36.08 1.30
N LYS A 6 -34.74 35.38 0.58
CA LYS A 6 -34.42 34.58 -0.61
C LYS A 6 -34.44 35.41 -1.89
N ASN A 7 -33.89 36.55 -2.03
CA ASN A 7 -33.88 37.25 -3.34
C ASN A 7 -32.84 38.35 -3.48
N ASN A 8 -31.58 38.16 -3.06
CA ASN A 8 -30.55 39.18 -3.38
C ASN A 8 -29.10 38.64 -3.47
N SER A 9 -28.92 37.36 -3.78
CA SER A 9 -27.57 36.79 -3.83
C SER A 9 -26.90 36.74 -5.22
N THR A 10 -27.61 37.18 -6.27
CA THR A 10 -27.09 37.09 -7.65
C THR A 10 -26.42 38.36 -8.17
N GLU A 11 -26.69 39.53 -7.59
CA GLU A 11 -26.14 40.79 -8.11
C GLU A 11 -24.88 41.31 -7.37
N GLN A 12 -24.65 40.91 -6.13
CA GLN A 12 -23.48 41.39 -5.38
C GLN A 12 -22.14 40.68 -5.67
N ALA A 13 -22.16 39.57 -6.40
CA ALA A 13 -20.94 38.84 -6.77
C ALA A 13 -20.15 39.50 -7.92
N ASN A 14 -20.68 40.52 -8.54
CA ASN A 14 -20.16 41.08 -9.81
C ASN A 14 -19.01 42.10 -9.66
N SER A 15 -18.65 42.57 -8.45
CA SER A 15 -17.67 43.65 -8.31
C SER A 15 -16.37 43.29 -7.52
N LEU A 16 -16.34 42.18 -6.83
CA LEU A 16 -15.25 41.87 -5.91
C LEU A 16 -14.02 41.17 -6.51
N PHE A 17 -14.09 40.72 -7.77
CA PHE A 17 -13.03 39.87 -8.35
C PHE A 17 -12.53 40.32 -9.73
N SER A 18 -12.91 41.50 -10.23
CA SER A 18 -12.42 41.99 -11.53
C SER A 18 -10.90 42.16 -11.57
N ASP A 19 -10.28 42.43 -10.43
CA ASP A 19 -8.86 42.71 -10.32
C ASP A 19 -8.01 41.48 -9.94
N VAL A 20 -8.65 40.32 -9.73
CA VAL A 20 -7.93 39.06 -9.36
C VAL A 20 -7.24 38.45 -10.56
N PHE A 21 -7.80 38.63 -11.75
CA PHE A 21 -7.25 38.08 -12.98
C PHE A 21 -6.71 39.22 -13.86
N ASN A 22 -5.52 39.05 -14.35
CA ASN A 22 -4.90 40.03 -15.26
C ASN A 22 -5.45 39.89 -16.67
N THR A 23 -6.71 40.29 -16.89
CA THR A 23 -7.43 40.22 -18.18
C THR A 23 -7.97 41.60 -18.56
N GLU A 24 -8.06 41.86 -19.88
CA GLU A 24 -8.63 43.10 -20.40
C GLU A 24 -10.19 43.16 -20.26
N LYS A 25 -10.83 42.01 -20.06
CA LYS A 25 -12.29 41.90 -19.95
C LYS A 25 -12.72 41.70 -18.50
N PRO A 26 -13.85 42.28 -18.08
CA PRO A 26 -14.42 42.04 -16.75
C PRO A 26 -14.70 40.57 -16.53
N VAL A 27 -14.30 40.05 -15.35
CA VAL A 27 -14.51 38.66 -14.94
C VAL A 27 -15.73 38.58 -14.04
N LYS A 28 -16.70 37.73 -14.38
CA LYS A 28 -17.85 37.40 -13.55
C LYS A 28 -17.63 36.00 -12.93
N ILE A 29 -17.72 35.90 -11.60
CA ILE A 29 -17.65 34.63 -10.88
C ILE A 29 -19.06 34.32 -10.34
N GLY A 30 -19.48 33.07 -10.54
CA GLY A 30 -20.78 32.61 -10.05
C GLY A 30 -20.86 31.08 -9.95
N PHE A 31 -21.86 30.58 -9.26
CA PHE A 31 -22.11 29.13 -9.04
C PHE A 31 -23.18 28.60 -9.99
N THR A 32 -23.05 28.94 -11.26
CA THR A 32 -24.06 28.61 -12.33
C THR A 32 -23.51 27.55 -13.29
N ALA A 33 -22.35 26.98 -13.04
CA ALA A 33 -21.79 25.93 -13.87
C ALA A 33 -22.68 24.67 -13.84
N PRO A 34 -22.73 23.90 -14.96
CA PRO A 34 -23.37 22.59 -14.94
C PRO A 34 -22.64 21.65 -13.97
N GLU A 35 -23.22 20.49 -13.70
CA GLU A 35 -22.61 19.51 -12.82
C GLU A 35 -21.25 19.05 -13.35
N LEU A 36 -20.22 19.35 -12.59
CA LEU A 36 -18.83 19.03 -12.89
C LEU A 36 -18.26 18.14 -11.79
N SER A 37 -17.40 17.22 -12.18
CA SER A 37 -16.58 16.42 -11.27
C SER A 37 -15.13 16.48 -11.72
N ASN A 38 -14.22 16.52 -10.77
CA ASN A 38 -12.77 16.38 -11.04
C ASN A 38 -12.30 14.92 -11.02
N LEU A 39 -13.20 13.97 -10.80
CA LEU A 39 -12.89 12.57 -10.52
C LEU A 39 -13.13 11.65 -11.73
N GLY A 40 -13.20 12.19 -12.94
CA GLY A 40 -13.54 11.44 -14.16
C GLY A 40 -12.72 10.18 -14.40
N GLY A 41 -11.45 10.20 -14.03
CA GLY A 41 -10.57 9.04 -14.18
C GLY A 41 -10.83 7.90 -13.18
N LEU A 42 -11.64 8.10 -12.13
CA LEU A 42 -12.10 7.02 -11.25
C LEU A 42 -12.89 5.94 -11.99
N ALA A 43 -13.42 6.24 -13.18
CA ALA A 43 -14.01 5.23 -14.05
C ALA A 43 -13.07 4.04 -14.32
N LEU A 44 -11.75 4.28 -14.42
CA LEU A 44 -10.75 3.23 -14.61
C LEU A 44 -10.59 2.38 -13.34
N VAL A 45 -10.60 3.00 -12.16
CA VAL A 45 -10.52 2.29 -10.87
C VAL A 45 -11.79 1.48 -10.64
N SER A 46 -12.96 2.07 -10.98
CA SER A 46 -14.26 1.38 -10.91
C SER A 46 -14.28 0.14 -11.82
N LYS A 47 -13.73 0.25 -13.05
CA LYS A 47 -13.58 -0.89 -13.94
C LYS A 47 -12.67 -1.97 -13.34
N ALA A 48 -11.50 -1.59 -12.80
CA ALA A 48 -10.60 -2.54 -12.14
C ALA A 48 -11.27 -3.23 -10.94
N ALA A 49 -12.07 -2.51 -10.16
CA ALA A 49 -12.85 -3.04 -9.05
C ALA A 49 -13.89 -4.06 -9.50
N LYS A 50 -14.63 -3.78 -10.57
CA LYS A 50 -15.60 -4.71 -11.16
C LYS A 50 -14.93 -5.95 -11.73
N ASP A 51 -13.86 -5.79 -12.51
CA ASP A 51 -13.13 -6.90 -13.14
C ASP A 51 -12.54 -7.88 -12.11
N SER A 52 -12.12 -7.38 -10.94
CA SER A 52 -11.54 -8.19 -9.86
C SER A 52 -12.56 -8.69 -8.82
N ALA A 53 -13.76 -8.08 -8.78
CA ALA A 53 -14.75 -8.25 -7.71
C ALA A 53 -14.16 -8.05 -6.28
N LEU A 54 -13.06 -7.28 -6.18
CA LEU A 54 -12.28 -7.16 -4.95
C LEU A 54 -13.07 -6.47 -3.84
N ILE A 55 -13.78 -5.39 -4.17
CA ILE A 55 -14.60 -4.63 -3.21
C ILE A 55 -15.76 -5.46 -2.70
N ASP A 56 -16.45 -6.18 -3.58
CA ASP A 56 -17.61 -7.01 -3.20
C ASP A 56 -17.18 -8.17 -2.30
N LYS A 57 -16.08 -8.85 -2.63
CA LYS A 57 -15.50 -9.90 -1.78
C LYS A 57 -15.13 -9.38 -0.41
N PHE A 58 -14.50 -8.22 -0.33
CA PHE A 58 -14.13 -7.61 0.95
C PHE A 58 -15.36 -7.21 1.75
N ALA A 59 -16.33 -6.54 1.12
CA ALA A 59 -17.55 -6.09 1.76
C ALA A 59 -18.42 -7.26 2.28
N SER A 60 -18.42 -8.40 1.60
CA SER A 60 -19.17 -9.59 2.04
C SER A 60 -18.68 -10.18 3.37
N LEU A 61 -17.48 -9.83 3.81
CA LEU A 61 -16.92 -10.24 5.11
C LEU A 61 -17.42 -9.38 6.27
N ILE A 62 -18.17 -8.30 5.98
CA ILE A 62 -18.74 -7.40 6.98
C ILE A 62 -20.24 -7.68 7.09
N PRO A 63 -20.72 -8.27 8.21
CA PRO A 63 -22.14 -8.52 8.36
C PRO A 63 -22.93 -7.22 8.48
N GLU A 64 -24.13 -7.19 7.95
CA GLU A 64 -25.03 -6.05 8.10
C GLU A 64 -25.64 -6.06 9.53
N TRP A 65 -25.28 -5.04 10.32
CA TRP A 65 -25.74 -4.92 11.73
C TRP A 65 -26.86 -3.89 11.89
N ARG A 66 -27.19 -3.16 10.84
CA ARG A 66 -28.22 -2.10 10.86
C ARG A 66 -29.59 -2.66 10.54
N SER A 67 -30.64 -2.01 11.06
CA SER A 67 -32.01 -2.37 10.71
C SER A 67 -32.24 -2.14 9.20
N LYS A 68 -32.87 -3.13 8.56
CA LYS A 68 -33.21 -3.05 7.12
C LYS A 68 -34.06 -1.82 6.77
N LEU A 69 -34.91 -1.37 7.71
CA LEU A 69 -35.80 -0.20 7.54
C LEU A 69 -35.04 1.13 7.50
N MET A 70 -33.82 1.18 8.03
CA MET A 70 -32.99 2.38 8.12
C MET A 70 -31.78 2.34 7.16
N LEU A 71 -31.79 1.40 6.24
CA LEU A 71 -30.63 1.12 5.38
C LEU A 71 -30.66 2.01 4.13
N VAL A 72 -29.93 3.11 4.16
CA VAL A 72 -29.77 4.03 3.02
C VAL A 72 -28.60 3.63 2.11
N HIS A 73 -27.51 3.13 2.70
CA HIS A 73 -26.28 2.73 2.03
C HIS A 73 -25.92 1.31 2.43
N SER A 74 -25.77 0.40 1.48
CA SER A 74 -25.32 -0.97 1.75
C SER A 74 -23.83 -1.02 2.12
N ILE A 75 -23.40 -2.10 2.78
CA ILE A 75 -21.96 -2.28 3.11
C ILE A 75 -21.05 -2.21 1.87
N PRO A 76 -21.37 -2.86 0.73
CA PRO A 76 -20.57 -2.71 -0.49
C PRO A 76 -20.47 -1.26 -0.96
N GLN A 77 -21.56 -0.47 -0.90
CA GLN A 77 -21.53 0.95 -1.26
C GLN A 77 -20.60 1.76 -0.34
N LEU A 78 -20.64 1.51 0.98
CA LEU A 78 -19.78 2.19 1.93
C LEU A 78 -18.29 1.87 1.71
N VAL A 79 -17.97 0.60 1.53
CA VAL A 79 -16.59 0.17 1.25
C VAL A 79 -16.11 0.75 -0.07
N CYS A 80 -16.94 0.67 -1.12
CA CYS A 80 -16.61 1.22 -2.43
C CYS A 80 -16.37 2.73 -2.35
N GLN A 81 -17.27 3.49 -1.73
CA GLN A 81 -17.10 4.93 -1.55
C GLN A 81 -15.76 5.24 -0.89
N ARG A 82 -15.42 4.56 0.20
CA ARG A 82 -14.21 4.84 0.96
C ARG A 82 -12.94 4.49 0.18
N VAL A 83 -12.92 3.36 -0.52
CA VAL A 83 -11.79 2.94 -1.36
C VAL A 83 -11.58 3.90 -2.54
N MET A 84 -12.67 4.35 -3.19
CA MET A 84 -12.58 5.32 -4.30
C MET A 84 -12.09 6.69 -3.83
N GLN A 85 -12.51 7.16 -2.64
CA GLN A 85 -12.00 8.38 -2.04
C GLN A 85 -10.49 8.29 -1.78
N ILE A 86 -10.01 7.21 -1.15
CA ILE A 86 -8.57 6.99 -0.91
C ILE A 86 -7.80 6.97 -2.25
N ALA A 87 -8.31 6.28 -3.27
CA ALA A 87 -7.69 6.26 -4.59
C ALA A 87 -7.62 7.66 -5.21
N ALA A 88 -8.64 8.49 -5.01
CA ALA A 88 -8.70 9.87 -5.49
C ALA A 88 -7.82 10.85 -4.69
N GLY A 89 -7.32 10.45 -3.52
CA GLY A 89 -6.45 11.30 -2.71
C GLY A 89 -7.08 11.87 -1.45
N PHE A 90 -8.26 11.39 -1.06
CA PHE A 90 -9.00 11.83 0.11
C PHE A 90 -8.88 10.79 1.23
N GLU A 91 -8.06 11.09 2.21
CA GLU A 91 -7.57 10.12 3.19
C GLU A 91 -8.46 9.94 4.42
N ASP A 92 -9.24 10.93 4.78
CA ASP A 92 -10.02 10.92 6.00
C ASP A 92 -11.52 10.68 5.76
N ALA A 93 -12.24 10.29 6.81
CA ALA A 93 -13.68 10.12 6.76
C ALA A 93 -14.40 11.48 6.63
N ASP A 94 -13.77 12.58 7.08
CA ASP A 94 -14.31 13.94 7.00
C ASP A 94 -14.49 14.40 5.55
N ASP A 95 -13.66 13.93 4.63
CA ASP A 95 -13.79 14.18 3.19
C ASP A 95 -15.12 13.69 2.61
N CYS A 96 -15.78 12.73 3.29
CA CYS A 96 -17.07 12.21 2.84
C CYS A 96 -18.13 13.31 2.70
N ASP A 97 -18.16 14.29 3.62
CA ASP A 97 -19.20 15.33 3.60
C ASP A 97 -19.03 16.30 2.43
N ALA A 98 -17.80 16.58 2.01
CA ALA A 98 -17.49 17.37 0.83
C ALA A 98 -17.78 16.62 -0.49
N LEU A 99 -17.55 15.32 -0.51
CA LEU A 99 -17.58 14.49 -1.72
C LEU A 99 -18.90 13.75 -1.96
N ARG A 100 -19.83 13.73 -0.97
CA ARG A 100 -21.05 12.92 -1.03
C ARG A 100 -22.00 13.29 -2.17
N HIS A 101 -21.84 14.45 -2.77
CA HIS A 101 -22.65 14.95 -3.89
C HIS A 101 -21.99 14.72 -5.26
N ASP A 102 -20.70 14.32 -5.31
CA ASP A 102 -19.97 14.13 -6.55
C ASP A 102 -20.59 13.02 -7.42
N SER A 103 -20.90 13.36 -8.67
CA SER A 103 -21.59 12.49 -9.62
C SER A 103 -20.78 11.25 -10.00
N ILE A 104 -19.46 11.39 -10.21
CA ILE A 104 -18.60 10.27 -10.57
C ILE A 104 -18.49 9.32 -9.40
N LEU A 105 -18.32 9.83 -8.18
CA LEU A 105 -18.24 9.00 -6.99
C LEU A 105 -19.56 8.25 -6.73
N LYS A 106 -20.73 8.88 -6.97
CA LYS A 106 -22.04 8.21 -6.94
C LYS A 106 -22.09 7.06 -7.95
N MET A 107 -21.63 7.29 -9.17
CA MET A 107 -21.61 6.25 -10.20
C MET A 107 -20.66 5.09 -9.86
N CYS A 108 -19.52 5.36 -9.22
CA CYS A 108 -18.61 4.32 -8.76
C CYS A 108 -19.27 3.34 -7.76
N VAL A 109 -20.19 3.82 -6.93
CA VAL A 109 -20.94 2.98 -5.97
C VAL A 109 -22.27 2.41 -6.53
N GLY A 110 -22.52 2.59 -7.83
CA GLY A 110 -23.71 2.05 -8.50
C GLY A 110 -24.97 2.91 -8.35
N ARG A 111 -24.83 4.23 -8.12
CA ARG A 111 -25.92 5.20 -8.09
C ARG A 111 -25.89 6.09 -9.32
N ASN A 112 -27.04 6.64 -9.67
CA ASN A 112 -27.12 7.67 -10.70
C ASN A 112 -26.62 9.04 -10.17
N PRO A 113 -26.19 9.95 -11.05
CA PRO A 113 -25.73 11.29 -10.66
C PRO A 113 -26.74 12.06 -9.81
N ASN A 114 -28.02 12.01 -10.16
CA ASN A 114 -29.10 12.74 -9.48
C ASN A 114 -29.68 12.00 -8.27
N ASP A 115 -29.19 10.79 -7.94
CA ASP A 115 -29.65 10.06 -6.76
C ASP A 115 -29.23 10.77 -5.45
N ILE A 116 -29.81 10.30 -4.36
CA ILE A 116 -29.51 10.82 -3.02
C ILE A 116 -28.00 10.85 -2.74
N PRO A 117 -27.55 11.76 -1.88
CA PRO A 117 -26.13 11.86 -1.52
C PRO A 117 -25.54 10.56 -1.01
N LEU A 118 -24.24 10.38 -1.15
CA LEU A 118 -23.48 9.28 -0.57
C LEU A 118 -23.42 9.39 0.95
N ALA A 119 -22.81 8.39 1.60
CA ALA A 119 -22.68 8.34 3.04
C ALA A 119 -21.88 9.52 3.58
N SER A 120 -22.34 10.06 4.70
CA SER A 120 -21.67 11.13 5.45
C SER A 120 -20.56 10.60 6.35
N GLN A 121 -19.72 11.52 6.84
CA GLN A 121 -18.64 11.25 7.78
C GLN A 121 -19.09 10.39 8.98
N PRO A 122 -20.18 10.68 9.72
CA PRO A 122 -20.59 9.84 10.84
C PRO A 122 -20.93 8.40 10.45
N THR A 123 -21.44 8.19 9.23
CA THR A 123 -21.74 6.84 8.72
C THR A 123 -20.46 6.06 8.46
N MET A 124 -19.44 6.69 7.86
CA MET A 124 -18.13 6.07 7.65
C MET A 124 -17.41 5.77 8.96
N THR A 125 -17.44 6.70 9.91
CA THR A 125 -16.87 6.49 11.24
C THR A 125 -17.50 5.30 11.94
N ARG A 126 -18.83 5.11 11.82
CA ARG A 126 -19.50 3.92 12.38
C ARG A 126 -19.04 2.63 11.69
N LEU A 127 -18.88 2.62 10.36
CA LEU A 127 -18.34 1.48 9.63
C LEU A 127 -16.94 1.13 10.13
N GLU A 128 -16.01 2.10 10.14
CA GLU A 128 -14.62 1.89 10.54
C GLU A 128 -14.49 1.36 11.98
N ASN A 129 -15.34 1.83 12.89
CA ASN A 129 -15.29 1.47 14.30
C ASN A 129 -16.08 0.19 14.69
N ARG A 130 -16.82 -0.41 13.75
CA ARG A 130 -17.68 -1.57 14.00
C ARG A 130 -16.96 -2.91 13.83
N VAL A 131 -15.86 -2.93 13.08
CA VAL A 131 -15.18 -4.16 12.65
C VAL A 131 -14.60 -4.92 13.84
N THR A 132 -14.80 -6.22 13.85
CA THR A 132 -14.29 -7.13 14.88
C THR A 132 -12.96 -7.78 14.49
N HIS A 133 -12.24 -8.36 15.45
CA HIS A 133 -11.00 -9.10 15.18
C HIS A 133 -11.21 -10.29 14.23
N ARG A 134 -12.36 -10.99 14.32
CA ARG A 134 -12.69 -12.11 13.43
C ARG A 134 -12.88 -11.65 11.99
N GLU A 135 -13.59 -10.56 11.79
CA GLU A 135 -13.78 -9.97 10.46
C GLU A 135 -12.44 -9.52 9.86
N LEU A 136 -11.61 -8.84 10.65
CA LEU A 136 -10.27 -8.44 10.23
C LEU A 136 -9.38 -9.63 9.85
N TYR A 137 -9.46 -10.74 10.60
CA TYR A 137 -8.74 -11.96 10.25
C TYR A 137 -9.21 -12.50 8.89
N ASN A 138 -10.51 -12.59 8.66
CA ASN A 138 -11.08 -13.05 7.40
C ASN A 138 -10.71 -12.13 6.23
N MET A 139 -10.69 -10.82 6.46
CA MET A 139 -10.21 -9.83 5.47
C MET A 139 -8.74 -10.06 5.12
N GLY A 140 -7.90 -10.33 6.11
CA GLY A 140 -6.49 -10.70 5.88
C GLY A 140 -6.34 -11.95 5.04
N GLN A 141 -7.15 -13.00 5.29
CA GLN A 141 -7.18 -14.20 4.46
C GLN A 141 -7.60 -13.89 3.01
N MET A 142 -8.61 -13.03 2.83
CA MET A 142 -9.06 -12.60 1.51
C MET A 142 -7.96 -11.88 0.72
N PHE A 143 -7.12 -11.06 1.35
CA PHE A 143 -5.95 -10.45 0.68
C PHE A 143 -5.01 -11.52 0.12
N VAL A 144 -4.67 -12.55 0.91
CA VAL A 144 -3.82 -13.66 0.46
C VAL A 144 -4.48 -14.44 -0.67
N GLU A 145 -5.77 -14.72 -0.57
CA GLU A 145 -6.54 -15.41 -1.62
C GLU A 145 -6.61 -14.58 -2.91
N HIS A 146 -6.78 -13.26 -2.81
CA HIS A 146 -6.75 -12.36 -3.96
C HIS A 146 -5.37 -12.38 -4.62
N PHE A 147 -4.28 -12.31 -3.84
CA PHE A 147 -2.93 -12.44 -4.36
C PHE A 147 -2.73 -13.75 -5.12
N VAL A 148 -3.13 -14.87 -4.54
CA VAL A 148 -3.06 -16.21 -5.20
C VAL A 148 -3.86 -16.22 -6.50
N SER A 149 -5.10 -15.70 -6.49
CA SER A 149 -5.97 -15.67 -7.67
C SER A 149 -5.49 -14.74 -8.78
N SER A 150 -4.59 -13.81 -8.48
CA SER A 150 -3.98 -12.91 -9.47
C SER A 150 -2.99 -13.62 -10.42
N TYR A 151 -2.67 -14.88 -10.15
CA TYR A 151 -1.85 -15.73 -11.00
C TYR A 151 -2.71 -16.73 -11.76
N LYS A 152 -2.53 -16.81 -13.07
CA LYS A 152 -3.28 -17.77 -13.93
C LYS A 152 -2.89 -19.23 -13.69
N LYS A 153 -1.68 -19.47 -13.21
CA LYS A 153 -1.13 -20.79 -12.88
C LYS A 153 -0.20 -20.68 -11.67
N GLU A 154 0.04 -21.80 -11.01
CA GLU A 154 1.02 -21.89 -9.92
C GLU A 154 2.39 -21.37 -10.40
N PRO A 155 2.97 -20.35 -9.74
CA PRO A 155 4.30 -19.85 -10.12
C PRO A 155 5.38 -20.83 -9.68
N GLU A 156 6.45 -20.96 -10.48
CA GLU A 156 7.60 -21.80 -10.12
C GLU A 156 8.31 -21.28 -8.85
N ARG A 157 8.37 -19.96 -8.70
CA ARG A 157 9.05 -19.30 -7.60
C ARG A 157 8.39 -17.97 -7.25
N ILE A 158 8.34 -17.68 -5.96
CA ILE A 158 8.00 -16.35 -5.42
C ILE A 158 9.00 -15.92 -4.34
N ILE A 159 9.10 -14.62 -4.14
CA ILE A 159 9.82 -14.02 -3.02
C ILE A 159 8.81 -13.31 -2.14
N LEU A 160 8.76 -13.66 -0.88
CA LEU A 160 7.97 -12.97 0.13
C LEU A 160 8.84 -11.94 0.81
N ASP A 161 8.67 -10.67 0.45
CA ASP A 161 9.36 -9.55 1.08
C ASP A 161 8.58 -9.07 2.29
N PHE A 162 9.23 -9.13 3.43
CA PHE A 162 8.72 -8.64 4.71
C PHE A 162 9.49 -7.38 5.08
N ASP A 163 8.75 -6.29 5.30
CA ASP A 163 9.34 -5.07 5.82
C ASP A 163 8.33 -4.32 6.67
N ASP A 164 8.78 -3.60 7.67
CA ASP A 164 7.91 -2.78 8.50
C ASP A 164 8.24 -1.29 8.35
N SER A 165 7.30 -0.49 8.78
CA SER A 165 7.47 0.95 8.74
C SER A 165 6.74 1.57 9.94
N ASN A 166 7.22 2.71 10.43
CA ASN A 166 6.48 3.46 11.43
C ASN A 166 5.26 4.18 10.83
N SER A 167 4.22 4.30 11.62
CA SER A 167 3.06 5.18 11.36
C SER A 167 2.83 5.99 12.62
N ASN A 168 3.17 7.25 12.57
CA ASN A 168 3.11 8.14 13.74
C ASN A 168 1.68 8.32 14.23
N THR A 169 1.52 8.45 15.54
CA THR A 169 0.25 8.66 16.21
C THR A 169 0.32 9.93 17.06
N PHE A 170 -0.75 10.70 17.09
CA PHE A 170 -0.77 12.03 17.71
C PHE A 170 -1.79 12.15 18.84
N GLY A 171 -2.17 11.02 19.45
CA GLY A 171 -3.13 10.99 20.55
C GLY A 171 -3.08 9.68 21.32
N GLY A 172 -4.05 9.47 22.22
CA GLY A 172 -4.16 8.28 23.06
C GLY A 172 -4.79 7.08 22.36
N GLN A 173 -4.34 6.76 21.14
CA GLN A 173 -4.86 5.61 20.41
C GLN A 173 -4.47 4.29 21.09
N GLN A 174 -5.36 3.32 21.01
CA GLN A 174 -5.15 2.00 21.58
C GLN A 174 -3.91 1.31 20.99
N LEU A 175 -3.00 0.80 21.82
CA LEU A 175 -1.75 0.13 21.45
C LEU A 175 -0.74 1.00 20.70
N THR A 176 -0.89 2.33 20.74
CA THR A 176 0.21 3.22 20.39
C THR A 176 1.27 3.13 21.49
N LEU A 177 2.50 2.91 21.12
CA LEU A 177 3.63 2.77 22.04
C LEU A 177 4.81 3.59 21.56
N PHE A 178 5.58 4.13 22.50
CA PHE A 178 6.81 4.82 22.19
C PHE A 178 7.82 3.84 21.60
N ASN A 179 8.35 4.16 20.41
CA ASN A 179 9.36 3.36 19.74
C ASN A 179 10.73 4.03 19.89
N ASP A 180 11.67 3.35 20.57
CA ASP A 180 12.98 3.90 20.90
C ASP A 180 13.86 4.15 19.65
N TYR A 181 13.63 3.44 18.55
CA TYR A 181 14.37 3.63 17.31
C TYR A 181 13.94 4.88 16.54
N TYR A 182 12.62 5.15 16.50
CA TYR A 182 12.05 6.32 15.82
C TYR A 182 11.91 7.52 16.75
N HIS A 183 12.07 7.35 18.06
CA HIS A 183 11.83 8.37 19.09
C HIS A 183 10.43 8.98 19.06
N GLU A 184 9.42 8.18 18.71
CA GLU A 184 8.04 8.62 18.53
C GLU A 184 7.03 7.59 19.02
N TYR A 185 5.82 8.07 19.37
CA TYR A 185 4.66 7.20 19.56
C TYR A 185 4.12 6.82 18.19
N CYS A 186 4.03 5.53 17.93
CA CYS A 186 3.65 5.05 16.62
C CYS A 186 2.98 3.67 16.67
N TYR A 187 2.46 3.25 15.53
CA TYR A 187 2.28 1.85 15.15
C TYR A 187 3.42 1.39 14.25
N MET A 188 3.60 0.08 14.14
CA MET A 188 4.59 -0.55 13.27
C MET A 188 3.91 -1.51 12.30
N PRO A 189 3.16 -0.99 11.29
CA PRO A 189 2.56 -1.85 10.28
C PRO A 189 3.64 -2.67 9.57
N LEU A 190 3.33 -3.95 9.36
CA LEU A 190 4.11 -4.88 8.58
C LEU A 190 3.47 -5.00 7.19
N PHE A 191 4.28 -4.83 6.17
CA PHE A 191 3.86 -5.02 4.78
C PHE A 191 4.53 -6.26 4.21
N ILE A 192 3.74 -7.05 3.48
CA ILE A 192 4.22 -8.24 2.80
C ILE A 192 3.93 -8.08 1.31
N PHE A 193 5.00 -8.07 0.51
CA PHE A 193 4.92 -7.96 -0.95
C PHE A 193 5.55 -9.18 -1.63
N GLU A 194 5.15 -9.42 -2.86
CA GLU A 194 5.84 -10.36 -3.72
C GLU A 194 6.99 -9.65 -4.46
N GLY A 195 8.20 -10.12 -4.24
CA GLY A 195 9.44 -9.40 -4.56
C GLY A 195 9.78 -9.28 -6.05
N TYR A 196 9.13 -10.02 -6.95
CA TYR A 196 9.31 -9.87 -8.40
C TYR A 196 8.29 -8.94 -9.04
N SER A 197 7.04 -9.04 -8.59
CA SER A 197 5.91 -8.31 -9.18
C SER A 197 5.55 -7.03 -8.43
N GLY A 198 5.99 -6.88 -7.18
CA GLY A 198 5.57 -5.79 -6.29
C GLY A 198 4.12 -5.88 -5.83
N LYS A 199 3.45 -7.01 -6.04
CA LYS A 199 2.07 -7.20 -5.61
C LYS A 199 1.97 -7.23 -4.09
N LEU A 200 1.05 -6.46 -3.53
CA LEU A 200 0.72 -6.51 -2.11
C LEU A 200 0.08 -7.87 -1.79
N ILE A 201 0.64 -8.56 -0.80
CA ILE A 201 0.09 -9.81 -0.29
C ILE A 201 -0.77 -9.53 0.94
N LEU A 202 -0.24 -8.79 1.92
CA LEU A 202 -0.94 -8.54 3.18
C LEU A 202 -0.32 -7.37 3.95
N PRO A 203 -1.08 -6.33 4.32
CA PRO A 203 -0.65 -5.31 5.27
C PRO A 203 -1.23 -5.61 6.66
N ILE A 204 -0.41 -5.63 7.70
CA ILE A 204 -0.82 -5.96 9.08
C ILE A 204 -0.40 -4.84 10.01
N LEU A 205 -1.35 -4.26 10.74
CA LEU A 205 -1.06 -3.30 11.79
C LEU A 205 -0.46 -4.01 13.00
N ARG A 206 0.57 -3.44 13.58
CA ARG A 206 1.20 -3.92 14.82
C ARG A 206 1.36 -2.77 15.81
N PRO A 207 1.38 -3.04 17.12
CA PRO A 207 1.73 -2.04 18.12
C PRO A 207 3.09 -1.39 17.85
N GLY A 208 3.34 -0.22 18.41
CA GLY A 208 4.58 0.53 18.21
C GLY A 208 5.85 -0.20 18.70
N ARG A 209 5.69 -1.12 19.63
CA ARG A 209 6.74 -2.09 20.02
C ARG A 209 6.25 -3.51 19.71
N PRO A 210 6.41 -3.98 18.48
CA PRO A 210 6.05 -5.36 18.19
C PRO A 210 6.98 -6.29 18.95
N ASN A 211 6.39 -7.35 19.55
CA ASN A 211 7.14 -8.33 20.32
C ASN A 211 8.19 -8.98 19.42
N LYS A 212 9.45 -8.79 19.76
CA LYS A 212 10.59 -9.16 18.91
C LYS A 212 10.58 -10.67 18.61
N ARG A 213 10.61 -11.02 17.33
CA ARG A 213 10.89 -12.36 16.77
C ARG A 213 9.80 -13.43 16.88
N ALA A 214 9.16 -13.67 18.03
CA ALA A 214 8.23 -14.78 18.20
C ALA A 214 6.96 -14.67 17.30
N ASN A 215 6.38 -13.48 17.21
CA ASN A 215 5.18 -13.27 16.41
C ASN A 215 5.43 -13.30 14.89
N VAL A 216 6.65 -13.01 14.45
CA VAL A 216 7.01 -13.01 13.02
C VAL A 216 7.08 -14.43 12.48
N ALA A 217 7.72 -15.36 13.20
CA ALA A 217 7.81 -16.77 12.79
C ALA A 217 6.42 -17.40 12.57
N GLY A 218 5.52 -17.22 13.53
CA GLY A 218 4.16 -17.75 13.43
C GLY A 218 3.34 -17.13 12.30
N LEU A 219 3.60 -15.86 11.97
CA LEU A 219 2.95 -15.19 10.85
C LEU A 219 3.46 -15.73 9.51
N ILE A 220 4.78 -15.86 9.35
CA ILE A 220 5.39 -16.40 8.14
C ILE A 220 4.92 -17.83 7.89
N LYS A 221 4.91 -18.68 8.94
CA LYS A 221 4.42 -20.07 8.87
C LYS A 221 2.98 -20.12 8.34
N ARG A 222 2.06 -19.41 8.99
CA ARG A 222 0.64 -19.38 8.56
C ARG A 222 0.43 -18.84 7.16
N LEU A 223 1.21 -17.82 6.75
CA LEU A 223 1.15 -17.32 5.39
C LEU A 223 1.59 -18.38 4.37
N ILE A 224 2.72 -19.05 4.62
CA ILE A 224 3.23 -20.09 3.73
C ILE A 224 2.25 -21.28 3.69
N GLU A 225 1.71 -21.71 4.83
CA GLU A 225 0.68 -22.77 4.90
C GLU A 225 -0.54 -22.39 4.04
N LYS A 226 -1.02 -21.15 4.16
CA LYS A 226 -2.14 -20.67 3.33
C LYS A 226 -1.81 -20.66 1.83
N LEU A 227 -0.61 -20.27 1.46
CA LEU A 227 -0.16 -20.35 0.06
C LEU A 227 -0.08 -21.79 -0.42
N ARG A 228 0.36 -22.74 0.42
CA ARG A 228 0.47 -24.16 0.14
C ARG A 228 -0.90 -24.85 -0.11
N GLU A 229 -2.01 -24.29 0.37
CA GLU A 229 -3.35 -24.80 0.04
C GLU A 229 -3.57 -24.84 -1.49
N LYS A 230 -3.01 -23.88 -2.23
CA LYS A 230 -3.16 -23.75 -3.69
C LYS A 230 -1.87 -24.05 -4.46
N TRP A 231 -0.72 -23.65 -3.94
CA TRP A 231 0.60 -23.72 -4.56
C TRP A 231 1.48 -24.75 -3.87
N LYS A 232 1.32 -26.01 -4.22
CA LYS A 232 2.03 -27.13 -3.59
C LYS A 232 3.51 -27.20 -3.97
N ASN A 233 3.85 -26.76 -5.19
CA ASN A 233 5.18 -26.93 -5.77
C ASN A 233 6.01 -25.66 -5.88
N THR A 234 5.45 -24.50 -5.58
CA THR A 234 6.12 -23.21 -5.67
C THR A 234 7.33 -23.14 -4.75
N PHE A 235 8.48 -22.73 -5.29
CA PHE A 235 9.66 -22.41 -4.50
C PHE A 235 9.50 -21.06 -3.82
N ILE A 236 9.44 -21.02 -2.50
CA ILE A 236 9.19 -19.82 -1.70
C ILE A 236 10.49 -19.36 -1.07
N VAL A 237 10.85 -18.10 -1.28
CA VAL A 237 11.96 -17.44 -0.59
C VAL A 237 11.41 -16.36 0.33
N VAL A 238 11.69 -16.44 1.62
CA VAL A 238 11.40 -15.38 2.58
C VAL A 238 12.59 -14.42 2.60
N ARG A 239 12.32 -13.13 2.39
CA ARG A 239 13.34 -12.08 2.40
C ARG A 239 12.90 -10.95 3.35
N GLY A 240 13.83 -10.45 4.14
CA GLY A 240 13.58 -9.38 5.10
C GLY A 240 14.88 -8.83 5.70
N ASP A 241 14.74 -7.86 6.55
CA ASP A 241 15.87 -7.33 7.31
C ASP A 241 16.28 -8.24 8.49
N CYS A 242 17.11 -7.76 9.39
CA CYS A 242 17.60 -8.53 10.55
C CYS A 242 16.49 -8.81 11.59
N MET A 243 15.37 -8.09 11.56
CA MET A 243 14.22 -8.34 12.44
C MET A 243 13.52 -9.66 12.09
N PHE A 244 13.63 -10.10 10.83
CA PHE A 244 13.06 -11.35 10.32
C PHE A 244 14.02 -12.55 10.46
N CYS A 245 15.22 -12.35 10.98
CA CYS A 245 16.17 -13.42 11.34
C CYS A 245 15.74 -14.09 12.65
N SER A 246 14.71 -14.93 12.59
CA SER A 246 14.18 -15.65 13.76
C SER A 246 14.69 -17.09 13.77
N PRO A 247 15.33 -17.55 14.87
CA PRO A 247 15.76 -18.96 15.01
C PRO A 247 14.61 -19.95 14.79
N GLU A 248 13.44 -19.66 15.37
CA GLU A 248 12.23 -20.47 15.24
C GLU A 248 11.74 -20.60 13.79
N PHE A 249 11.85 -19.51 13.02
CA PHE A 249 11.50 -19.55 11.60
C PHE A 249 12.56 -20.32 10.79
N MET A 250 13.84 -20.12 11.05
CA MET A 250 14.93 -20.79 10.33
C MET A 250 14.89 -22.31 10.53
N GLU A 251 14.64 -22.75 11.76
CA GLU A 251 14.46 -24.16 12.10
C GLU A 251 13.30 -24.79 11.35
N TRP A 252 12.14 -24.16 11.42
CA TRP A 252 10.96 -24.62 10.69
C TRP A 252 11.18 -24.62 9.17
N ALA A 253 11.84 -23.59 8.61
CA ALA A 253 12.11 -23.51 7.18
C ALA A 253 13.09 -24.61 6.71
N ALA A 254 13.99 -25.07 7.56
CA ALA A 254 14.90 -26.17 7.25
C ALA A 254 14.16 -27.51 7.05
N GLU A 255 13.04 -27.70 7.74
CA GLU A 255 12.18 -28.87 7.64
C GLU A 255 11.23 -28.82 6.43
N GLN A 256 11.04 -27.62 5.80
CA GLN A 256 10.10 -27.46 4.70
C GLN A 256 10.78 -27.69 3.35
N ASP A 257 10.12 -28.51 2.50
CA ASP A 257 10.53 -28.58 1.10
C ASP A 257 10.22 -27.25 0.39
N LYS A 258 11.14 -26.83 -0.49
CA LYS A 258 11.01 -25.62 -1.32
C LYS A 258 10.75 -24.31 -0.57
N VAL A 259 11.09 -24.23 0.73
CA VAL A 259 11.11 -22.97 1.48
C VAL A 259 12.57 -22.62 1.80
N ARG A 260 12.97 -21.41 1.48
CA ARG A 260 14.31 -20.87 1.77
C ARG A 260 14.18 -19.43 2.26
N PHE A 261 15.26 -18.94 2.85
CA PHE A 261 15.31 -17.57 3.35
C PHE A 261 16.62 -16.87 2.99
N ILE A 262 16.56 -15.54 3.00
CA ILE A 262 17.69 -14.63 2.95
C ILE A 262 17.34 -13.37 3.74
N THR A 263 17.96 -13.20 4.91
CA THR A 263 17.65 -12.11 5.82
C THR A 263 18.90 -11.38 6.27
N GLY A 264 18.74 -10.13 6.69
CA GLY A 264 19.81 -9.43 7.41
C GLY A 264 20.19 -10.19 8.68
N LEU A 265 21.41 -10.01 9.14
CA LEU A 265 21.89 -10.52 10.43
C LEU A 265 22.58 -9.38 11.16
N SER A 266 22.15 -9.08 12.38
CA SER A 266 22.79 -8.06 13.21
C SER A 266 24.20 -8.47 13.60
N GLY A 267 25.16 -7.56 13.46
CA GLY A 267 26.53 -7.78 13.90
C GLY A 267 26.60 -8.01 15.42
N ASN A 268 27.57 -8.81 15.83
CA ASN A 268 27.89 -9.05 17.23
C ASN A 268 29.40 -9.29 17.41
N SER A 269 29.90 -9.36 18.66
CA SER A 269 31.30 -9.51 18.96
C SER A 269 31.94 -10.78 18.38
N VAL A 270 31.19 -11.87 18.27
CA VAL A 270 31.67 -13.15 17.69
C VAL A 270 31.84 -12.98 16.17
N LEU A 271 30.85 -12.46 15.48
CA LEU A 271 30.92 -12.19 14.03
C LEU A 271 32.05 -11.24 13.71
N ASN A 272 32.24 -10.19 14.51
CA ASN A 272 33.31 -9.22 14.31
C ASN A 272 34.68 -9.85 14.48
N LYS A 273 34.86 -10.78 15.45
CA LYS A 273 36.12 -11.55 15.62
C LYS A 273 36.38 -12.49 14.44
N LEU A 274 35.35 -13.21 13.96
CA LEU A 274 35.47 -14.14 12.83
C LEU A 274 35.84 -13.42 11.51
N THR A 275 35.47 -12.18 11.35
CA THR A 275 35.72 -11.41 10.12
C THR A 275 36.86 -10.41 10.22
N ALA A 276 37.55 -10.33 11.37
CA ALA A 276 38.58 -9.32 11.66
C ALA A 276 39.72 -9.28 10.60
N ASN A 277 40.19 -10.43 10.15
CA ASN A 277 41.28 -10.51 9.16
C ASN A 277 40.82 -9.89 7.80
N TRP A 278 39.61 -10.23 7.34
CA TRP A 278 39.08 -9.67 6.08
C TRP A 278 38.80 -8.16 6.19
N VAL A 279 38.40 -7.71 7.35
CA VAL A 279 38.24 -6.27 7.63
C VAL A 279 39.57 -5.55 7.53
N GLU A 280 40.63 -6.11 8.05
CA GLU A 280 41.95 -5.51 7.99
C GLU A 280 42.56 -5.54 6.59
N GLU A 281 42.30 -6.58 5.79
CA GLU A 281 42.66 -6.64 4.38
C GLU A 281 42.00 -5.49 3.59
N VAL A 282 40.69 -5.27 3.76
CA VAL A 282 39.95 -4.20 3.12
C VAL A 282 40.45 -2.81 3.54
N ARG A 283 40.82 -2.64 4.81
CA ARG A 283 41.41 -1.38 5.29
C ARG A 283 42.76 -1.08 4.63
N LYS A 284 43.64 -2.06 4.56
CA LYS A 284 44.97 -1.94 3.94
C LYS A 284 44.83 -1.58 2.47
N GLU A 285 43.97 -2.31 1.71
CA GLU A 285 43.75 -2.07 0.31
C GLU A 285 43.19 -0.66 0.06
N TYR A 286 42.28 -0.17 0.93
CA TYR A 286 41.78 1.21 0.83
C TYR A 286 42.88 2.24 1.09
N LEU A 287 43.75 2.02 2.10
CA LEU A 287 44.84 2.94 2.41
C LEU A 287 45.89 2.98 1.30
N GLU A 288 46.13 1.85 0.65
CA GLU A 288 47.10 1.73 -0.46
C GLU A 288 46.56 2.33 -1.77
N THR A 289 45.29 2.13 -2.05
CA THR A 289 44.70 2.51 -3.35
C THR A 289 44.01 3.86 -3.36
N GLY A 290 43.52 4.32 -2.20
CA GLY A 290 42.67 5.50 -2.07
C GLY A 290 41.30 5.38 -2.77
N LYS A 291 40.91 4.16 -3.18
CA LYS A 291 39.66 3.89 -3.93
C LYS A 291 38.70 3.07 -3.08
N ASP A 292 37.40 3.19 -3.40
CA ASP A 292 36.37 2.37 -2.77
C ASP A 292 36.67 0.87 -2.94
N VAL A 293 36.75 0.15 -1.81
CA VAL A 293 37.01 -1.29 -1.76
C VAL A 293 35.77 -2.01 -1.25
N LYS A 294 35.46 -3.15 -1.85
CA LYS A 294 34.28 -3.93 -1.49
C LYS A 294 34.54 -5.42 -1.66
N HIS A 295 34.58 -6.16 -0.54
CA HIS A 295 34.78 -7.59 -0.52
C HIS A 295 33.56 -8.34 0.00
N TYR A 296 33.40 -9.59 -0.43
CA TYR A 296 32.36 -10.51 -0.03
C TYR A 296 32.96 -11.84 0.34
N HIS A 297 32.75 -12.27 1.60
CA HIS A 297 33.18 -13.58 2.09
C HIS A 297 31.99 -14.35 2.61
N GLU A 298 32.12 -15.66 2.68
CA GLU A 298 31.11 -16.54 3.27
C GLU A 298 31.72 -17.49 4.28
N PHE A 299 30.96 -17.82 5.30
CA PHE A 299 31.34 -18.76 6.34
C PHE A 299 30.11 -19.38 6.98
N LYS A 300 30.30 -20.43 7.73
CA LYS A 300 29.26 -21.02 8.56
C LYS A 300 29.31 -20.41 9.96
N TYR A 301 28.14 -20.10 10.50
CA TYR A 301 28.00 -19.51 11.81
C TYR A 301 26.79 -20.10 12.53
N LYS A 302 26.96 -20.33 13.83
CA LYS A 302 25.89 -20.75 14.73
C LYS A 302 25.82 -19.79 15.91
N ALA A 303 24.75 -19.07 16.06
CA ALA A 303 24.48 -18.30 17.27
C ALA A 303 24.04 -19.22 18.41
N GLY A 304 24.22 -18.81 19.66
CA GLY A 304 23.89 -19.63 20.83
C GLY A 304 22.43 -20.11 20.87
N THR A 305 21.54 -19.37 20.24
CA THR A 305 20.10 -19.73 20.17
C THR A 305 19.70 -20.54 18.93
N TRP A 306 20.64 -20.83 18.01
CA TRP A 306 20.34 -21.57 16.79
C TRP A 306 20.59 -23.07 17.01
N LYS A 307 19.73 -23.93 16.45
CA LYS A 307 19.92 -25.38 16.50
C LYS A 307 21.07 -25.86 15.63
N GLN A 308 21.24 -25.23 14.46
CA GLN A 308 22.23 -25.63 13.46
C GLN A 308 23.06 -24.44 12.97
N GLU A 309 24.17 -24.76 12.30
CA GLU A 309 24.96 -23.76 11.59
C GLU A 309 24.26 -23.32 10.33
N GLU A 310 24.26 -22.02 10.09
CA GLU A 310 23.72 -21.43 8.88
C GLU A 310 24.82 -20.74 8.06
N ARG A 311 24.58 -20.60 6.77
CA ARG A 311 25.47 -19.88 5.87
C ARG A 311 25.31 -18.39 6.07
N VAL A 312 26.41 -17.72 6.43
CA VAL A 312 26.49 -16.28 6.58
C VAL A 312 27.36 -15.69 5.47
N ILE A 313 26.92 -14.59 4.89
CA ILE A 313 27.70 -13.79 3.95
C ILE A 313 27.98 -12.46 4.61
N VAL A 314 29.23 -12.04 4.60
CA VAL A 314 29.67 -10.71 5.02
C VAL A 314 30.01 -9.86 3.80
N LYS A 315 29.50 -8.64 3.77
CA LYS A 315 29.95 -7.55 2.90
C LYS A 315 30.81 -6.62 3.75
N ILE A 316 32.05 -6.39 3.32
CA ILE A 316 32.97 -5.45 3.92
C ILE A 316 33.24 -4.38 2.86
N GLU A 317 32.99 -3.13 3.17
CA GLU A 317 33.14 -1.99 2.28
C GLU A 317 33.86 -0.87 3.00
N HIS A 318 34.87 -0.30 2.38
CA HIS A 318 35.53 0.90 2.84
C HIS A 318 35.49 1.96 1.74
N ASN A 319 34.98 3.13 2.07
CA ASN A 319 34.88 4.26 1.17
C ASN A 319 35.10 5.58 1.94
N GLU A 320 34.89 6.72 1.33
CA GLU A 320 35.04 8.06 1.97
C GLU A 320 34.22 8.21 3.27
N ARG A 321 33.09 7.49 3.40
CA ARG A 321 32.25 7.49 4.61
C ARG A 321 32.73 6.57 5.70
N GLY A 322 33.83 5.83 5.45
CA GLY A 322 34.47 4.89 6.37
C GLY A 322 34.11 3.44 6.11
N LEU A 323 34.47 2.59 7.08
CA LEU A 323 34.28 1.16 7.04
C LEU A 323 32.84 0.76 7.37
N ASN A 324 32.25 -0.09 6.54
CA ASN A 324 30.90 -0.63 6.71
C ASN A 324 30.92 -2.16 6.56
N VAL A 325 30.59 -2.86 7.64
CA VAL A 325 30.50 -4.32 7.68
C VAL A 325 29.06 -4.74 7.88
N ARG A 326 28.54 -5.56 6.98
CA ARG A 326 27.16 -6.03 7.03
C ARG A 326 27.07 -7.53 6.80
N TYR A 327 26.21 -8.18 7.56
CA TYR A 327 26.01 -9.63 7.51
C TYR A 327 24.60 -9.95 7.01
N ILE A 328 24.49 -11.03 6.26
CA ILE A 328 23.23 -11.69 5.93
C ILE A 328 23.33 -13.17 6.22
N VAL A 329 22.22 -13.79 6.53
CA VAL A 329 22.10 -15.24 6.72
C VAL A 329 21.14 -15.83 5.68
N THR A 330 21.46 -17.00 5.16
CA THR A 330 20.66 -17.58 4.08
C THR A 330 20.76 -19.11 4.00
N SER A 331 19.66 -19.75 3.65
CA SER A 331 19.60 -21.17 3.28
C SER A 331 19.65 -21.40 1.75
N LEU A 332 19.84 -20.34 0.95
CA LEU A 332 20.01 -20.45 -0.50
C LEU A 332 21.37 -21.06 -0.85
N LYS A 333 21.38 -21.92 -1.91
CA LYS A 333 22.55 -22.71 -2.32
C LYS A 333 23.36 -22.09 -3.48
N ASP A 334 23.08 -20.87 -3.88
CA ASP A 334 23.84 -20.17 -4.94
C ASP A 334 25.32 -20.04 -4.56
N LYS A 335 26.23 -20.38 -5.49
CA LYS A 335 27.67 -20.47 -5.21
C LYS A 335 28.40 -19.13 -5.05
N ASN A 336 27.83 -18.02 -5.53
CA ASN A 336 28.50 -16.73 -5.54
C ASN A 336 27.95 -15.80 -4.44
N PRO A 337 28.72 -15.52 -3.37
CA PRO A 337 28.29 -14.68 -2.24
C PRO A 337 27.93 -13.26 -2.68
N ARG A 338 28.73 -12.65 -3.56
CA ARG A 338 28.47 -11.31 -4.09
C ARG A 338 27.13 -11.23 -4.81
N LYS A 339 26.84 -12.24 -5.68
CA LYS A 339 25.56 -12.30 -6.41
C LYS A 339 24.38 -12.49 -5.46
N LEU A 340 24.52 -13.32 -4.42
CA LEU A 340 23.50 -13.47 -3.39
C LEU A 340 23.22 -12.16 -2.66
N TYR A 341 24.28 -11.47 -2.26
CA TYR A 341 24.14 -10.20 -1.54
C TYR A 341 23.56 -9.12 -2.45
N GLU A 342 24.23 -8.79 -3.57
CA GLU A 342 23.86 -7.64 -4.41
C GLU A 342 22.59 -7.87 -5.23
N LYS A 343 22.37 -9.08 -5.79
CA LYS A 343 21.28 -9.35 -6.73
C LYS A 343 20.04 -9.97 -6.10
N LYS A 344 20.17 -10.59 -4.91
CA LYS A 344 19.03 -11.19 -4.22
C LYS A 344 18.68 -10.44 -2.95
N TYR A 345 19.62 -10.23 -2.03
CA TYR A 345 19.34 -9.55 -0.76
C TYR A 345 19.06 -8.05 -0.96
N CYS A 346 19.93 -7.32 -1.67
CA CYS A 346 19.75 -5.86 -1.87
C CYS A 346 18.46 -5.51 -2.63
N LYS A 347 17.89 -6.45 -3.37
CA LYS A 347 16.56 -6.30 -3.97
C LYS A 347 15.42 -6.16 -2.95
N ARG A 348 15.70 -6.38 -1.66
CA ARG A 348 14.79 -6.00 -0.56
C ARG A 348 14.44 -4.51 -0.60
N GLY A 349 15.37 -3.65 -1.03
CA GLY A 349 15.12 -2.22 -1.17
C GLY A 349 13.94 -1.87 -2.10
N ASP A 350 13.53 -2.76 -3.01
CA ASP A 350 12.33 -2.55 -3.82
C ASP A 350 11.06 -2.54 -2.95
N CYS A 351 11.04 -3.30 -1.84
CA CYS A 351 9.93 -3.30 -0.87
C CYS A 351 9.74 -1.91 -0.22
N GLU A 352 10.84 -1.22 0.09
CA GLU A 352 10.80 0.14 0.65
C GLU A 352 10.12 1.13 -0.31
N LEU A 353 10.29 0.95 -1.65
CA LEU A 353 9.59 1.74 -2.64
C LEU A 353 8.08 1.44 -2.65
N TYR A 354 7.67 0.17 -2.51
CA TYR A 354 6.27 -0.20 -2.42
C TYR A 354 5.62 0.34 -1.15
N ILE A 355 6.33 0.29 -0.01
CA ILE A 355 5.87 0.91 1.25
C ILE A 355 5.71 2.41 1.08
N LYS A 356 6.65 3.09 0.42
CA LYS A 356 6.54 4.51 0.10
C LYS A 356 5.31 4.82 -0.75
N GLU A 357 5.00 3.99 -1.74
CA GLU A 357 3.77 4.11 -2.53
C GLU A 357 2.51 3.87 -1.68
N MET A 358 2.53 2.90 -0.76
CA MET A 358 1.44 2.68 0.20
C MET A 358 1.21 3.91 1.10
N LYS A 359 2.27 4.50 1.65
CA LYS A 359 2.17 5.68 2.53
C LYS A 359 1.76 6.93 1.76
N ASN A 360 2.48 7.29 0.73
CA ASN A 360 2.27 8.54 0.00
C ASN A 360 1.12 8.46 -1.03
N GLY A 361 0.92 7.29 -1.61
CA GLY A 361 -0.05 7.07 -2.67
C GLY A 361 -1.46 6.79 -2.16
N VAL A 362 -1.62 6.04 -1.07
CA VAL A 362 -2.92 5.62 -0.53
C VAL A 362 -3.02 5.79 1.00
N PHE A 363 -2.15 6.62 1.59
CA PHE A 363 -2.21 7.04 3.00
C PHE A 363 -2.26 5.89 4.01
N ALA A 364 -1.50 4.83 3.76
CA ALA A 364 -1.46 3.64 4.61
C ALA A 364 -0.86 3.88 6.01
N ASP A 365 -0.29 5.04 6.25
CA ASP A 365 0.23 5.51 7.54
C ASP A 365 -0.74 6.44 8.28
N ARG A 366 -1.89 6.77 7.69
CA ARG A 366 -2.90 7.62 8.33
C ARG A 366 -3.74 6.82 9.33
N MET A 367 -3.29 6.80 10.60
CA MET A 367 -3.86 6.03 11.70
C MET A 367 -4.58 6.96 12.69
N SER A 368 -5.71 7.54 12.30
CA SER A 368 -6.41 8.58 13.09
C SER A 368 -7.54 8.05 13.99
N CYS A 369 -7.85 6.75 13.97
CA CYS A 369 -8.88 6.16 14.82
C CYS A 369 -8.36 5.83 16.22
N ASN A 370 -9.22 5.94 17.26
CA ASN A 370 -8.85 5.54 18.62
C ASN A 370 -8.65 4.04 18.78
N LYS A 371 -9.49 3.22 18.12
CA LYS A 371 -9.42 1.75 18.22
C LYS A 371 -8.34 1.19 17.29
N PHE A 372 -7.58 0.23 17.80
CA PHE A 372 -6.60 -0.50 16.98
C PHE A 372 -7.25 -1.26 15.82
N THR A 373 -8.40 -1.89 16.05
CA THR A 373 -9.16 -2.60 15.01
C THR A 373 -9.62 -1.66 13.88
N ALA A 374 -10.05 -0.44 14.21
CA ALA A 374 -10.45 0.55 13.22
C ALA A 374 -9.26 1.00 12.35
N ASN A 375 -8.08 1.20 12.95
CA ASN A 375 -6.87 1.52 12.20
C ASN A 375 -6.40 0.35 11.32
N GLN A 376 -6.51 -0.91 11.78
CA GLN A 376 -6.27 -2.07 10.92
C GLN A 376 -7.25 -2.13 9.74
N PHE A 377 -8.53 -1.82 9.97
CA PHE A 377 -9.52 -1.76 8.90
C PHE A 377 -9.19 -0.67 7.87
N ARG A 378 -8.81 0.53 8.33
CA ARG A 378 -8.34 1.61 7.44
C ARG A 378 -7.12 1.20 6.62
N LEU A 379 -6.16 0.51 7.24
CA LEU A 379 -5.00 -0.04 6.53
C LEU A 379 -5.42 -1.00 5.42
N TYR A 380 -6.45 -1.81 5.64
CA TYR A 380 -7.01 -2.67 4.59
C TYR A 380 -7.69 -1.89 3.48
N LEU A 381 -8.46 -0.83 3.80
CA LEU A 381 -9.05 0.04 2.76
C LEU A 381 -7.97 0.70 1.88
N SER A 382 -6.88 1.16 2.48
CA SER A 382 -5.70 1.64 1.75
C SER A 382 -5.06 0.53 0.90
N GLY A 383 -4.99 -0.70 1.42
CA GLY A 383 -4.52 -1.88 0.67
C GLY A 383 -5.38 -2.19 -0.56
N LEU A 384 -6.71 -2.09 -0.44
CA LEU A 384 -7.62 -2.28 -1.58
C LEU A 384 -7.41 -1.19 -2.64
N ALA A 385 -7.32 0.08 -2.22
CA ALA A 385 -7.05 1.19 -3.12
C ALA A 385 -5.71 1.02 -3.85
N TYR A 386 -4.66 0.57 -3.12
CA TYR A 386 -3.35 0.26 -3.70
C TYR A 386 -3.46 -0.81 -4.78
N ILE A 387 -4.10 -1.95 -4.49
CA ILE A 387 -4.26 -3.06 -5.46
C ILE A 387 -5.00 -2.59 -6.72
N LEU A 388 -6.07 -1.83 -6.57
CA LEU A 388 -6.84 -1.33 -7.72
C LEU A 388 -6.03 -0.33 -8.57
N LEU A 389 -5.26 0.56 -7.93
CA LEU A 389 -4.39 1.50 -8.64
C LEU A 389 -3.23 0.79 -9.35
N GLU A 390 -2.66 -0.26 -8.74
CA GLU A 390 -1.68 -1.13 -9.38
C GLU A 390 -2.26 -1.86 -10.60
N ASP A 391 -3.49 -2.34 -10.48
CA ASP A 391 -4.21 -2.96 -11.60
C ASP A 391 -4.43 -1.98 -12.76
N VAL A 392 -4.85 -0.75 -12.47
CA VAL A 392 -4.95 0.32 -13.47
C VAL A 392 -3.59 0.57 -14.11
N ARG A 393 -2.53 0.76 -13.31
CA ARG A 393 -1.17 1.03 -13.77
C ARG A 393 -0.63 -0.08 -14.66
N HIS A 394 -0.71 -1.32 -14.23
CA HIS A 394 -0.08 -2.46 -14.90
C HIS A 394 -0.91 -3.07 -16.02
N LYS A 395 -2.24 -3.05 -15.93
CA LYS A 395 -3.11 -3.62 -16.96
C LYS A 395 -3.46 -2.60 -18.04
N MET A 396 -3.88 -1.39 -17.63
CA MET A 396 -4.40 -0.39 -18.56
C MET A 396 -3.30 0.49 -19.16
N PHE A 397 -2.23 0.78 -18.41
CA PHE A 397 -1.12 1.62 -18.88
C PHE A 397 0.17 0.86 -19.20
N ARG A 398 0.09 -0.46 -19.38
CA ARG A 398 1.23 -1.36 -19.62
C ARG A 398 2.17 -0.89 -20.74
N LYS A 399 1.64 -0.31 -21.82
CA LYS A 399 2.39 0.16 -22.99
C LYS A 399 2.70 1.66 -22.95
N SER A 400 2.59 2.32 -21.80
CA SER A 400 2.85 3.76 -21.67
C SER A 400 3.93 4.06 -20.62
N SER A 401 4.43 5.29 -20.60
CA SER A 401 5.33 5.78 -19.56
C SER A 401 4.70 5.77 -18.16
N LEU A 402 3.36 5.69 -18.07
CA LEU A 402 2.64 5.62 -16.79
C LEU A 402 2.77 4.24 -16.11
N LYS A 403 3.27 3.22 -16.80
CA LYS A 403 3.56 1.90 -16.20
C LYS A 403 4.50 1.99 -15.00
N SER A 404 5.46 2.90 -15.04
CA SER A 404 6.45 3.12 -13.97
C SER A 404 6.19 4.40 -13.17
N ALA A 405 5.04 5.05 -13.38
CA ALA A 405 4.68 6.26 -12.65
C ALA A 405 4.34 5.93 -11.19
N THR A 406 4.60 6.87 -10.28
CA THR A 406 4.10 6.78 -8.91
C THR A 406 2.58 6.87 -8.87
N LEU A 407 1.95 6.34 -7.81
CA LEU A 407 0.48 6.43 -7.64
C LEU A 407 0.02 7.90 -7.58
N ILE A 408 0.81 8.79 -6.98
CA ILE A 408 0.55 10.23 -6.98
C ILE A 408 0.55 10.78 -8.42
N THR A 409 1.53 10.39 -9.23
CA THR A 409 1.59 10.81 -10.64
C THR A 409 0.42 10.26 -11.44
N LEU A 410 0.02 9.00 -11.20
CA LEU A 410 -1.15 8.39 -11.84
C LEU A 410 -2.42 9.15 -11.47
N ARG A 411 -2.60 9.44 -10.18
CA ARG A 411 -3.73 10.24 -9.67
C ARG A 411 -3.80 11.59 -10.37
N ASN A 412 -2.75 12.38 -10.32
CA ASN A 412 -2.74 13.74 -10.84
C ASN A 412 -2.90 13.83 -12.36
N LYS A 413 -2.39 12.83 -13.09
CA LYS A 413 -2.44 12.85 -14.56
C LYS A 413 -3.65 12.16 -15.17
N ILE A 414 -4.33 11.29 -14.40
CA ILE A 414 -5.40 10.42 -14.91
C ILE A 414 -6.65 10.53 -14.05
N LEU A 415 -6.55 10.28 -12.73
CA LEU A 415 -7.77 10.17 -11.91
C LEU A 415 -8.43 11.52 -11.71
N LEU A 416 -7.64 12.57 -11.46
CA LEU A 416 -8.13 13.93 -11.31
C LEU A 416 -8.33 14.59 -12.69
N SER A 417 -9.27 14.06 -13.45
CA SER A 417 -9.65 14.57 -14.78
C SER A 417 -11.03 15.22 -14.72
N PRO A 418 -11.13 16.54 -14.99
CA PRO A 418 -12.41 17.24 -15.02
C PRO A 418 -13.34 16.67 -16.08
N VAL A 419 -14.58 16.43 -15.69
CA VAL A 419 -15.65 15.95 -16.56
C VAL A 419 -16.95 16.67 -16.28
N LYS A 420 -17.76 16.83 -17.32
CA LYS A 420 -19.16 17.20 -17.22
C LYS A 420 -20.00 15.94 -17.19
N VAL A 421 -20.89 15.82 -16.21
CA VAL A 421 -21.82 14.70 -16.10
C VAL A 421 -23.23 15.18 -16.39
N THR A 422 -23.97 14.49 -17.27
CA THR A 422 -25.32 14.80 -17.60
C THR A 422 -26.17 13.53 -17.60
N GLU A 423 -27.10 13.44 -16.68
CA GLU A 423 -28.11 12.35 -16.65
C GLU A 423 -29.28 12.68 -17.56
N GLN A 424 -29.59 11.79 -18.46
CA GLN A 424 -30.73 11.86 -19.37
C GLN A 424 -31.67 10.69 -19.10
N LYS A 425 -32.89 10.71 -19.65
CA LYS A 425 -33.88 9.65 -19.42
C LYS A 425 -33.36 8.23 -19.75
N THR A 426 -32.54 8.11 -20.79
CA THR A 426 -32.08 6.81 -21.30
C THR A 426 -30.59 6.55 -21.16
N GLN A 427 -29.80 7.56 -20.78
CA GLN A 427 -28.32 7.41 -20.67
C GLN A 427 -27.72 8.47 -19.74
N ILE A 428 -26.54 8.17 -19.26
CA ILE A 428 -25.67 9.12 -18.56
C ILE A 428 -24.51 9.45 -19.49
N LYS A 429 -24.23 10.73 -19.70
CA LYS A 429 -23.08 11.21 -20.47
C LYS A 429 -21.99 11.69 -19.52
N VAL A 430 -20.80 11.21 -19.72
CA VAL A 430 -19.58 11.67 -19.03
C VAL A 430 -18.64 12.23 -20.09
N GLU A 431 -18.48 13.54 -20.10
CA GLU A 431 -17.77 14.27 -21.15
C GLU A 431 -16.45 14.83 -20.60
N PHE A 432 -15.32 14.29 -21.07
CA PHE A 432 -14.00 14.82 -20.81
C PHE A 432 -13.69 16.02 -21.70
N GLN A 433 -12.75 16.86 -21.27
CA GLN A 433 -12.26 17.97 -22.11
C GLN A 433 -11.67 17.44 -23.44
N PRO A 434 -12.01 18.06 -24.59
CA PRO A 434 -11.49 17.64 -25.90
C PRO A 434 -9.96 17.63 -25.98
N ASN A 435 -9.31 18.57 -25.29
CA ASN A 435 -7.87 18.75 -25.25
C ASN A 435 -7.17 17.99 -24.10
N HIS A 436 -7.84 16.99 -23.52
CA HIS A 436 -7.24 16.23 -22.42
C HIS A 436 -5.90 15.59 -22.86
N PRO A 437 -4.76 15.85 -22.14
CA PRO A 437 -3.43 15.40 -22.58
C PRO A 437 -3.28 13.88 -22.75
N ARG A 438 -4.17 13.11 -22.13
CA ARG A 438 -4.18 11.65 -22.16
C ARG A 438 -5.42 11.07 -22.86
N ARG A 439 -6.08 11.85 -23.72
CA ARG A 439 -7.30 11.46 -24.44
C ARG A 439 -7.19 10.07 -25.09
N GLY A 440 -6.11 9.81 -25.83
CA GLY A 440 -5.93 8.51 -26.51
C GLY A 440 -5.95 7.31 -25.57
N TRP A 441 -5.31 7.41 -24.38
CA TRP A 441 -5.29 6.35 -23.37
C TRP A 441 -6.65 6.18 -22.67
N LEU A 442 -7.32 7.28 -22.34
CA LEU A 442 -8.64 7.24 -21.73
C LEU A 442 -9.67 6.64 -22.70
N CYS A 443 -9.69 7.09 -23.96
CA CYS A 443 -10.55 6.51 -25.00
C CYS A 443 -10.30 4.99 -25.14
N TRP A 444 -9.05 4.57 -25.28
CA TRP A 444 -8.71 3.16 -25.40
C TRP A 444 -9.22 2.33 -24.22
N ASN A 445 -8.99 2.76 -22.99
CA ASN A 445 -9.32 1.98 -21.80
C ASN A 445 -10.79 2.08 -21.37
N LEU A 446 -11.52 3.13 -21.74
CA LEU A 446 -12.93 3.34 -21.37
C LEU A 446 -13.92 2.97 -22.48
N MET A 447 -13.52 3.08 -23.76
CA MET A 447 -14.42 2.83 -24.90
C MET A 447 -14.26 1.47 -25.55
N THR A 448 -13.13 0.77 -25.29
CA THR A 448 -12.90 -0.61 -25.79
C THR A 448 -13.24 -1.68 -24.75
N ALA A 449 -13.94 -1.28 -23.71
CA ALA A 449 -14.33 -2.14 -22.59
C ALA A 449 -15.71 -2.77 -22.79
#